data_e9bbafd1558883a7e271766e83ee9375
#
_entry.id   e9bbafd1558883a7e271766e83ee9375
#
_cell.length_a   1.000
_cell.length_b   1.000
_cell.length_c   1.000
_cell.angle_alpha   90.00
_cell.angle_beta   90.00
_cell.angle_gamma   90.00
#
_symmetry.space_group_name_H-M   'P 1'
#
loop_
_entity.id
_entity.type
_entity.pdbx_description
1 polymer ?
#
loop_
_entity_poly.entity_id
_entity_poly.type
_entity_poly.pdbx_seq_one_letter_code
_entity_poly.pdbx_strand_id
1 'polypeptide(L)'
;MTTAKITFGRRSFIKSSLAAGGGMMLGFNWLASFDSMAAEVPQFPKEWFSINAFLKIGENGMITIMSTNPEFGQGVMTSLPMVVAEELDVDWKNVMVEQAPFNKDIYARQFTGGSQALRQGWPGLRMAGATARQMLKEAAAKAWNVPVTEITTESGVLY
;
A
#
# COMPACT_ATOMS: atom_id res chain seq x y z
N MET A 1 -17.88 -37.06 -27.70
CA MET A 1 -18.68 -36.37 -26.68
C MET A 1 -18.81 -34.92 -27.09
N THR A 2 -20.01 -34.52 -27.50
CA THR A 2 -20.27 -33.16 -28.01
C THR A 2 -20.64 -32.28 -26.85
N THR A 3 -19.76 -31.35 -26.49
CA THR A 3 -19.99 -30.37 -25.41
C THR A 3 -20.98 -29.31 -25.92
N ALA A 4 -22.21 -29.35 -25.45
CA ALA A 4 -23.21 -28.33 -25.78
C ALA A 4 -22.82 -27.01 -25.16
N LYS A 5 -22.48 -26.03 -25.99
CA LYS A 5 -22.16 -24.65 -25.57
C LYS A 5 -23.49 -23.92 -25.28
N ILE A 6 -23.86 -23.84 -24.02
CA ILE A 6 -25.06 -23.10 -23.60
C ILE A 6 -24.73 -21.59 -23.63
N THR A 7 -25.28 -20.86 -24.61
CA THR A 7 -25.16 -19.40 -24.70
C THR A 7 -26.38 -18.75 -24.09
N PHE A 8 -26.22 -18.10 -22.94
CA PHE A 8 -27.29 -17.31 -22.34
C PHE A 8 -27.29 -15.89 -22.94
N GLY A 9 -28.44 -15.51 -23.55
CA GLY A 9 -28.67 -14.14 -23.96
C GLY A 9 -28.85 -13.24 -22.74
N ARG A 10 -28.45 -11.94 -22.81
CA ARG A 10 -28.55 -10.97 -21.71
C ARG A 10 -29.93 -10.92 -21.04
N ARG A 11 -31.02 -11.01 -21.87
CA ARG A 11 -32.39 -11.01 -21.34
C ARG A 11 -32.75 -12.32 -20.60
N SER A 12 -32.23 -13.47 -21.04
CA SER A 12 -32.44 -14.74 -20.35
C SER A 12 -31.68 -14.77 -19.03
N PHE A 13 -30.49 -14.21 -18.98
CA PHE A 13 -29.72 -14.05 -17.76
C PHE A 13 -30.46 -13.19 -16.70
N ILE A 14 -30.97 -12.02 -17.10
CA ILE A 14 -31.73 -11.15 -16.20
C ILE A 14 -33.02 -11.83 -15.70
N LYS A 15 -33.76 -12.55 -16.58
CA LYS A 15 -34.97 -13.24 -16.16
C LYS A 15 -34.71 -14.40 -15.21
N SER A 16 -33.65 -15.18 -15.43
CA SER A 16 -33.28 -16.27 -14.53
C SER A 16 -32.73 -15.78 -13.21
N SER A 17 -32.01 -14.64 -13.19
CA SER A 17 -31.54 -13.99 -11.97
C SER A 17 -32.70 -13.47 -11.10
N LEU A 18 -33.75 -12.92 -11.71
CA LEU A 18 -34.96 -12.48 -11.01
C LEU A 18 -35.80 -13.66 -10.48
N ALA A 19 -35.93 -14.73 -11.27
CA ALA A 19 -36.71 -15.93 -10.90
C ALA A 19 -36.01 -16.75 -9.79
N ALA A 20 -34.70 -16.67 -9.68
CA ALA A 20 -33.90 -17.36 -8.64
C ALA A 20 -33.76 -16.58 -7.33
N GLY A 21 -34.58 -15.53 -7.10
CA GLY A 21 -34.57 -14.78 -5.85
C GLY A 21 -33.52 -13.72 -5.73
N GLY A 22 -33.03 -13.20 -6.87
CA GLY A 22 -32.28 -11.96 -6.93
C GLY A 22 -30.79 -12.05 -6.55
N GLY A 23 -30.12 -10.93 -6.76
CA GLY A 23 -28.68 -10.75 -6.60
C GLY A 23 -28.05 -11.12 -5.25
N MET A 24 -28.88 -11.42 -4.22
CA MET A 24 -28.39 -11.83 -2.91
C MET A 24 -27.79 -13.25 -2.92
N MET A 25 -28.32 -14.18 -3.76
CA MET A 25 -27.74 -15.54 -3.87
C MET A 25 -26.43 -15.58 -4.63
N LEU A 26 -26.21 -14.70 -5.60
CA LEU A 26 -24.92 -14.60 -6.30
C LEU A 26 -23.84 -13.99 -5.38
N GLY A 27 -24.22 -13.06 -4.48
CA GLY A 27 -23.33 -12.50 -3.47
C GLY A 27 -22.91 -13.53 -2.42
N PHE A 28 -23.82 -14.40 -1.96
CA PHE A 28 -23.51 -15.40 -0.93
C PHE A 28 -22.55 -16.49 -1.42
N ASN A 29 -22.69 -16.98 -2.64
CA ASN A 29 -21.74 -17.96 -3.18
C ASN A 29 -20.36 -17.37 -3.45
N TRP A 30 -20.28 -16.09 -3.77
CA TRP A 30 -19.01 -15.39 -3.90
C TRP A 30 -18.33 -15.19 -2.52
N LEU A 31 -19.09 -14.84 -1.49
CA LEU A 31 -18.56 -14.77 -0.11
C LEU A 31 -18.10 -16.15 0.42
N ALA A 32 -18.83 -17.22 0.14
CA ALA A 32 -18.43 -18.57 0.56
C ALA A 32 -17.12 -19.06 -0.10
N SER A 33 -16.76 -18.48 -1.24
CA SER A 33 -15.48 -18.78 -1.92
C SER A 33 -14.28 -18.08 -1.28
N PHE A 34 -14.50 -17.14 -0.35
CA PHE A 34 -13.42 -16.45 0.38
C PHE A 34 -12.95 -17.19 1.64
N ASP A 35 -13.71 -18.19 2.13
CA ASP A 35 -13.34 -18.97 3.33
C ASP A 35 -12.06 -19.82 3.16
N SER A 36 -11.59 -20.01 1.93
CA SER A 36 -10.35 -20.74 1.66
C SER A 36 -9.12 -19.84 1.41
N MET A 37 -9.31 -18.53 1.39
CA MET A 37 -8.25 -17.53 1.38
C MET A 37 -8.37 -16.67 2.66
N ALA A 38 -8.21 -17.30 3.81
CA ALA A 38 -7.90 -16.55 5.02
C ALA A 38 -6.51 -15.94 4.82
N ALA A 39 -6.46 -14.82 4.10
CA ALA A 39 -5.31 -13.95 4.18
C ALA A 39 -5.15 -13.61 5.66
N GLU A 40 -3.99 -13.90 6.23
CA GLU A 40 -3.68 -13.45 7.59
C GLU A 40 -4.03 -11.96 7.67
N VAL A 41 -5.00 -11.65 8.51
CA VAL A 41 -5.38 -10.24 8.74
C VAL A 41 -4.14 -9.58 9.33
N PRO A 42 -3.55 -8.57 8.67
CA PRO A 42 -2.36 -7.93 9.18
C PRO A 42 -2.64 -7.42 10.60
N GLN A 43 -1.87 -7.89 11.57
CA GLN A 43 -2.00 -7.39 12.93
C GLN A 43 -1.45 -5.97 12.98
N PHE A 44 -2.30 -5.02 13.34
CA PHE A 44 -1.87 -3.64 13.52
C PHE A 44 -0.87 -3.54 14.68
N PRO A 45 0.21 -2.77 14.52
CA PRO A 45 1.16 -2.53 15.61
C PRO A 45 0.50 -1.82 16.78
N LYS A 46 0.93 -2.15 17.98
CA LYS A 46 0.51 -1.44 19.21
C LYS A 46 1.19 -0.08 19.33
N GLU A 47 2.42 0.01 18.87
CA GLU A 47 3.21 1.23 18.89
C GLU A 47 3.70 1.60 17.49
N TRP A 48 3.76 2.91 17.22
CA TRP A 48 4.24 3.49 15.98
C TRP A 48 5.34 4.50 16.24
N PHE A 49 6.43 4.39 15.52
CA PHE A 49 7.57 5.30 15.58
C PHE A 49 7.61 6.18 14.34
N SER A 50 7.43 7.50 14.52
CA SER A 50 7.55 8.46 13.43
C SER A 50 9.02 8.65 13.07
N ILE A 51 9.36 8.33 11.83
CA ILE A 51 10.73 8.49 11.31
C ILE A 51 10.89 9.87 10.69
N ASN A 52 9.92 10.29 9.89
CA ASN A 52 9.84 11.63 9.31
C ASN A 52 8.38 12.00 9.01
N ALA A 53 8.17 13.13 8.36
CA ALA A 53 6.81 13.60 8.02
C ALA A 53 6.05 12.69 7.05
N PHE A 54 6.73 11.80 6.33
CA PHE A 54 6.14 10.96 5.30
C PHE A 54 5.91 9.52 5.75
N LEU A 55 6.60 9.05 6.81
CA LEU A 55 6.49 7.66 7.23
C LEU A 55 6.64 7.44 8.73
N LYS A 56 5.95 6.42 9.19
CA LYS A 56 6.06 5.82 10.51
C LYS A 56 6.20 4.31 10.40
N ILE A 57 6.92 3.71 11.33
CA ILE A 57 7.20 2.27 11.38
C ILE A 57 6.60 1.72 12.68
N GLY A 58 5.85 0.64 12.58
CA GLY A 58 5.33 -0.09 13.71
C GLY A 58 6.35 -1.05 14.32
N GLU A 59 6.20 -1.37 15.58
CA GLU A 59 7.05 -2.35 16.30
C GLU A 59 7.12 -3.72 15.63
N ASN A 60 6.11 -4.08 14.85
CA ASN A 60 6.00 -5.34 14.12
C ASN A 60 6.54 -5.27 12.68
N GLY A 61 7.20 -4.17 12.30
CA GLY A 61 7.75 -3.96 10.96
C GLY A 61 6.76 -3.48 9.91
N MET A 62 5.49 -3.25 10.25
CA MET A 62 4.55 -2.57 9.35
C MET A 62 4.92 -1.11 9.18
N ILE A 63 4.74 -0.60 7.98
CA ILE A 63 5.11 0.76 7.61
C ILE A 63 3.87 1.50 7.15
N THR A 64 3.64 2.69 7.69
CA THR A 64 2.63 3.61 7.14
C THR A 64 3.34 4.73 6.38
N ILE A 65 2.95 4.92 5.13
CA ILE A 65 3.44 6.00 4.28
C ILE A 65 2.31 7.00 4.04
N MET A 66 2.60 8.27 4.27
CA MET A 66 1.67 9.37 4.07
C MET A 66 1.62 9.77 2.59
N SER A 67 0.46 9.60 1.94
CA SER A 67 0.20 10.18 0.62
C SER A 67 -0.20 11.64 0.79
N THR A 68 0.54 12.55 0.18
CA THR A 68 0.33 13.99 0.34
C THR A 68 -0.77 14.55 -0.56
N ASN A 69 -1.01 13.92 -1.71
CA ASN A 69 -1.95 14.41 -2.70
C ASN A 69 -3.31 13.69 -2.60
N PRO A 70 -4.44 14.40 -2.76
CA PRO A 70 -5.75 13.77 -2.70
C PRO A 70 -5.99 12.80 -3.85
N GLU A 71 -6.61 11.65 -3.53
CA GLU A 71 -7.03 10.61 -4.46
C GLU A 71 -8.45 10.89 -4.97
N PHE A 72 -8.67 10.72 -6.25
CA PHE A 72 -10.00 10.75 -6.88
C PHE A 72 -10.14 9.70 -8.00
N GLY A 73 -9.41 8.58 -7.88
CA GLY A 73 -9.42 7.46 -8.82
C GLY A 73 -8.26 7.44 -9.82
N GLN A 74 -7.26 8.33 -9.66
CA GLN A 74 -6.09 8.39 -10.55
C GLN A 74 -4.87 7.60 -10.02
N GLY A 75 -4.96 6.94 -8.84
CA GLY A 75 -3.94 6.06 -8.31
C GLY A 75 -2.77 6.76 -7.60
N VAL A 76 -2.94 8.01 -7.17
CA VAL A 76 -1.88 8.77 -6.49
C VAL A 76 -1.56 8.20 -5.10
N MET A 77 -2.57 7.63 -4.41
CA MET A 77 -2.37 6.93 -3.13
C MET A 77 -1.60 5.62 -3.26
N THR A 78 -1.36 5.15 -4.47
CA THR A 78 -0.46 4.02 -4.74
C THR A 78 0.90 4.52 -5.21
N SER A 79 0.91 5.37 -6.25
CA SER A 79 2.14 5.75 -6.94
C SER A 79 3.10 6.60 -6.08
N LEU A 80 2.61 7.52 -5.24
CA LEU A 80 3.49 8.32 -4.39
C LEU A 80 4.12 7.48 -3.26
N PRO A 81 3.35 6.67 -2.50
CA PRO A 81 3.94 5.80 -1.49
C PRO A 81 4.90 4.76 -2.05
N MET A 82 4.69 4.24 -3.27
CA MET A 82 5.62 3.31 -3.90
C MET A 82 7.01 3.90 -4.09
N VAL A 83 7.11 5.20 -4.38
CA VAL A 83 8.42 5.89 -4.50
C VAL A 83 9.18 5.88 -3.17
N VAL A 84 8.47 6.10 -2.07
CA VAL A 84 9.05 6.04 -0.71
C VAL A 84 9.44 4.62 -0.34
N ALA A 85 8.56 3.65 -0.61
CA ALA A 85 8.77 2.24 -0.30
C ALA A 85 9.97 1.65 -1.03
N GLU A 86 10.17 2.02 -2.30
CA GLU A 86 11.31 1.60 -3.14
C GLU A 86 12.63 2.09 -2.53
N GLU A 87 12.72 3.37 -2.19
CA GLU A 87 13.94 3.93 -1.61
C GLU A 87 14.20 3.44 -0.17
N LEU A 88 13.14 3.14 0.56
CA LEU A 88 13.24 2.54 1.90
C LEU A 88 13.63 1.06 1.85
N ASP A 89 13.48 0.42 0.69
CA ASP A 89 13.75 -1.00 0.44
C ASP A 89 12.85 -1.92 1.27
N VAL A 90 11.53 -1.73 1.16
CA VAL A 90 10.54 -2.50 1.91
C VAL A 90 9.59 -3.26 1.00
N ASP A 91 9.15 -4.43 1.46
CA ASP A 91 8.14 -5.21 0.75
C ASP A 91 6.79 -4.47 0.82
N TRP A 92 6.19 -4.24 -0.34
CA TRP A 92 4.91 -3.52 -0.47
C TRP A 92 3.78 -4.14 0.35
N LYS A 93 3.79 -5.44 0.60
CA LYS A 93 2.78 -6.12 1.44
C LYS A 93 2.76 -5.63 2.90
N ASN A 94 3.87 -5.05 3.38
CA ASN A 94 4.01 -4.50 4.72
C ASN A 94 3.69 -2.99 4.78
N VAL A 95 3.29 -2.40 3.64
CA VAL A 95 3.03 -0.96 3.53
C VAL A 95 1.53 -0.68 3.66
N MET A 96 1.21 0.20 4.58
CA MET A 96 -0.08 0.87 4.69
C MET A 96 0.03 2.28 4.13
N VAL A 97 -1.04 2.78 3.55
CA VAL A 97 -1.08 4.15 3.03
C VAL A 97 -2.15 4.93 3.75
N GLU A 98 -1.76 6.08 4.28
CA GLU A 98 -2.69 7.06 4.88
C GLU A 98 -2.66 8.38 4.10
N GLN A 99 -3.80 9.05 4.00
CA GLN A 99 -3.84 10.40 3.48
C GLN A 99 -3.18 11.35 4.49
N ALA A 100 -2.16 12.08 4.07
CA ALA A 100 -1.53 13.09 4.91
C ALA A 100 -2.55 14.19 5.30
N PRO A 101 -2.58 14.61 6.56
CA PRO A 101 -3.40 15.75 6.95
C PRO A 101 -2.92 17.01 6.23
N PHE A 102 -3.85 17.95 5.98
CA PHE A 102 -3.46 19.20 5.35
C PHE A 102 -2.51 19.99 6.26
N ASN A 103 -1.29 20.21 5.78
CA ASN A 103 -0.27 20.99 6.49
C ASN A 103 0.73 21.58 5.48
N LYS A 104 0.55 22.87 5.15
CA LYS A 104 1.37 23.60 4.19
C LYS A 104 2.82 23.82 4.65
N ASP A 105 3.09 23.74 5.96
CA ASP A 105 4.40 23.98 6.53
C ASP A 105 5.29 22.74 6.47
N ILE A 106 4.67 21.56 6.39
CA ILE A 106 5.35 20.26 6.30
C ILE A 106 5.39 19.75 4.84
N TYR A 107 4.27 19.87 4.13
CA TYR A 107 4.13 19.32 2.79
C TYR A 107 4.06 20.46 1.76
N ALA A 108 5.05 20.51 0.90
CA ALA A 108 5.18 21.58 -0.10
C ALA A 108 3.97 21.67 -1.05
N ARG A 109 3.30 20.55 -1.29
CA ARG A 109 2.15 20.48 -2.20
C ARG A 109 1.19 19.36 -1.84
N GLN A 110 -0.03 19.73 -1.50
CA GLN A 110 -1.13 18.80 -1.22
C GLN A 110 -2.29 19.04 -2.20
N PHE A 111 -1.98 19.12 -3.48
CA PHE A 111 -2.94 19.41 -4.55
C PHE A 111 -2.73 18.43 -5.71
N THR A 112 -3.84 17.88 -6.22
CA THR A 112 -3.82 17.00 -7.39
C THR A 112 -4.42 17.74 -8.59
N GLY A 113 -3.61 17.88 -9.66
CA GLY A 113 -4.02 18.54 -10.89
C GLY A 113 -2.85 18.68 -11.87
N GLY A 114 -3.18 18.83 -13.17
CA GLY A 114 -2.21 19.04 -14.23
C GLY A 114 -1.17 17.92 -14.40
N SER A 115 -1.46 16.69 -13.96
CA SER A 115 -0.54 15.53 -13.99
C SER A 115 0.82 15.81 -13.34
N GLN A 116 0.84 16.63 -12.28
CA GLN A 116 2.09 17.08 -11.65
C GLN A 116 2.43 16.33 -10.35
N ALA A 117 1.49 15.58 -9.75
CA ALA A 117 1.68 15.00 -8.43
C ALA A 117 2.95 14.16 -8.33
N LEU A 118 3.10 13.14 -9.16
CA LEU A 118 4.27 12.27 -9.18
C LEU A 118 5.53 13.03 -9.60
N ARG A 119 5.45 13.80 -10.68
CA ARG A 119 6.61 14.53 -11.22
C ARG A 119 7.23 15.51 -10.21
N GLN A 120 6.39 16.25 -9.49
CA GLN A 120 6.86 17.24 -8.51
C GLN A 120 7.19 16.61 -7.16
N GLY A 121 6.49 15.54 -6.77
CA GLY A 121 6.76 14.81 -5.53
C GLY A 121 8.02 13.93 -5.60
N TRP A 122 8.43 13.52 -6.80
CA TRP A 122 9.48 12.52 -7.02
C TRP A 122 10.76 12.73 -6.21
N PRO A 123 11.45 13.89 -6.27
CA PRO A 123 12.69 14.08 -5.55
C PRO A 123 12.52 14.03 -4.03
N GLY A 124 11.46 14.67 -3.51
CA GLY A 124 11.19 14.73 -2.07
C GLY A 124 10.81 13.37 -1.49
N LEU A 125 10.00 12.59 -2.21
CA LEU A 125 9.58 11.26 -1.77
C LEU A 125 10.76 10.27 -1.78
N ARG A 126 11.60 10.31 -2.80
CA ARG A 126 12.84 9.53 -2.84
C ARG A 126 13.75 9.87 -1.65
N MET A 127 13.95 11.15 -1.41
CA MET A 127 14.77 11.61 -0.28
C MET A 127 14.19 11.14 1.05
N ALA A 128 12.87 11.18 1.23
CA ALA A 128 12.21 10.73 2.46
C ALA A 128 12.46 9.23 2.73
N GLY A 129 12.33 8.38 1.71
CA GLY A 129 12.61 6.94 1.81
C GLY A 129 14.08 6.64 2.05
N ALA A 130 14.97 7.24 1.24
CA ALA A 130 16.40 7.03 1.34
C ALA A 130 16.97 7.50 2.69
N THR A 131 16.52 8.65 3.19
CA THR A 131 16.94 9.16 4.51
C THR A 131 16.50 8.22 5.63
N ALA A 132 15.25 7.74 5.57
CA ALA A 132 14.74 6.79 6.56
C ALA A 132 15.55 5.48 6.55
N ARG A 133 15.83 4.94 5.37
CA ARG A 133 16.70 3.76 5.21
C ARG A 133 18.07 3.98 5.83
N GLN A 134 18.69 5.13 5.55
CA GLN A 134 20.01 5.46 6.10
C GLN A 134 19.98 5.55 7.64
N MET A 135 18.96 6.20 8.21
CA MET A 135 18.79 6.28 9.66
C MET A 135 18.66 4.90 10.32
N LEU A 136 17.92 3.98 9.69
CA LEU A 136 17.76 2.61 10.17
C LEU A 136 19.09 1.84 10.10
N LYS A 137 19.86 1.99 9.01
CA LYS A 137 21.19 1.40 8.88
C LYS A 137 22.15 1.92 9.95
N GLU A 138 22.15 3.21 10.23
CA GLU A 138 22.98 3.81 11.28
C GLU A 138 22.60 3.33 12.68
N ALA A 139 21.30 3.17 12.93
CA ALA A 139 20.80 2.62 14.18
C ALA A 139 21.26 1.16 14.37
N ALA A 140 21.14 0.33 13.32
CA ALA A 140 21.61 -1.05 13.35
C ALA A 140 23.12 -1.15 13.52
N ALA A 141 23.89 -0.37 12.78
CA ALA A 141 25.36 -0.30 12.89
C ALA A 141 25.80 0.00 14.34
N LYS A 142 25.12 0.98 14.96
CA LYS A 142 25.37 1.31 16.37
C LYS A 142 24.97 0.18 17.32
N ALA A 143 23.83 -0.47 17.09
CA ALA A 143 23.34 -1.56 17.94
C ALA A 143 24.23 -2.82 17.85
N TRP A 144 24.74 -3.11 16.67
CA TRP A 144 25.58 -4.29 16.39
C TRP A 144 27.07 -3.99 16.55
N ASN A 145 27.44 -2.74 16.78
CA ASN A 145 28.83 -2.28 16.90
C ASN A 145 29.69 -2.64 15.66
N VAL A 146 29.16 -2.38 14.48
CA VAL A 146 29.82 -2.57 13.18
C VAL A 146 29.78 -1.29 12.35
N PRO A 147 30.66 -1.12 11.35
CA PRO A 147 30.58 -0.01 10.42
C PRO A 147 29.26 0.01 9.64
N VAL A 148 28.68 1.18 9.42
CA VAL A 148 27.43 1.33 8.63
C VAL A 148 27.56 0.81 7.20
N THR A 149 28.76 0.77 6.65
CA THR A 149 29.07 0.25 5.32
C THR A 149 28.88 -1.26 5.20
N GLU A 150 28.90 -2.00 6.33
CA GLU A 150 28.64 -3.43 6.37
C GLU A 150 27.15 -3.75 6.45
N ILE A 151 26.30 -2.77 6.79
CA ILE A 151 24.86 -2.98 6.87
C ILE A 151 24.24 -2.94 5.48
N THR A 152 23.61 -4.04 5.11
CA THR A 152 22.80 -4.15 3.89
C THR A 152 21.31 -4.21 4.23
N THR A 153 20.46 -3.99 3.24
CA THR A 153 19.00 -4.08 3.40
C THR A 153 18.41 -4.90 2.27
N GLU A 154 17.37 -5.64 2.57
CA GLU A 154 16.59 -6.38 1.59
C GLU A 154 15.15 -6.54 2.08
N SER A 155 14.19 -6.05 1.32
CA SER A 155 12.75 -6.23 1.57
C SER A 155 12.32 -5.85 3.00
N GLY A 156 12.89 -4.80 3.59
CA GLY A 156 12.59 -4.30 4.93
C GLY A 156 13.36 -4.97 6.06
N VAL A 157 14.35 -5.79 5.74
CA VAL A 157 15.23 -6.42 6.73
C VAL A 157 16.65 -5.85 6.62
N LEU A 158 17.28 -5.65 7.75
CA LEU A 158 18.69 -5.21 7.87
C LEU A 158 19.58 -6.44 8.16
N TYR A 159 20.72 -6.50 7.48
CA TYR A 159 21.72 -7.56 7.61
C TYR A 159 23.09 -6.99 7.94
#